data_6a037b479b8b55ee307c2cdcdf7f4981
#
_entry.id   6a037b479b8b55ee307c2cdcdf7f4981
#
_cell.length_a   1.000
_cell.length_b   1.000
_cell.length_c   1.000
_cell.angle_alpha   90.00
_cell.angle_beta   90.00
_cell.angle_gamma   90.00
#
_symmetry.space_group_name_H-M   'P 1'
#
loop_
_entity.id
_entity.type
_entity.pdbx_description
1 polymer ?
#
loop_
_entity_poly.entity_id
_entity_poly.type
_entity_poly.pdbx_seq_one_letter_code
_entity_poly.pdbx_strand_id
1 'polypeptide(L)'
;ELEALFYAGNNSMTTANKEAFRDLFHKIAKENPLNKEIADDVLSKLFQQVEGEEIANLGVDYVNGSKNTLVPLLNLLRDYQDDFMPNLKVDWDDISIETLLEANDIQSQWKWNIPSLRRKVEGISGGHLVVVGARPNTGKTSFHASTIAAPDGFAHQGAKCMILCNEESYERVGARYLSAATSMSMDEVKNNMPVAALRYKPVKENIFIKDSTGKDMGWVEAIVKAYEPDIVVLDMGDKFAAKTSDKSDVYLKEAAIHARNIAKQYKCAIIWMSQLSAVAEGMVRVDQSMLEGSKTGKAAEADLMVLISKNRPVEGQDDEESNQRHLNIAKNKLKGGWHGVVHCELDGERSQYLA
;
A
#
# COMPACT_ATOMS: atom_id res chain seq x y z
N GLU A 1 -42.97 -10.29 -8.42
CA GLU A 1 -41.66 -9.67 -8.70
C GLU A 1 -40.52 -10.43 -8.03
N LEU A 2 -40.56 -10.71 -6.72
CA LEU A 2 -39.52 -11.48 -5.97
C LEU A 2 -39.30 -12.87 -6.54
N GLU A 3 -40.39 -13.62 -6.87
CA GLU A 3 -40.30 -14.93 -7.50
C GLU A 3 -39.60 -14.88 -8.86
N ALA A 4 -39.90 -13.87 -9.69
CA ALA A 4 -39.28 -13.71 -11.00
C ALA A 4 -37.77 -13.39 -10.89
N LEU A 5 -37.36 -12.54 -9.94
CA LEU A 5 -35.97 -12.20 -9.65
C LEU A 5 -35.21 -13.42 -9.13
N PHE A 6 -35.80 -14.19 -8.24
CA PHE A 6 -35.21 -15.41 -7.70
C PHE A 6 -34.90 -16.45 -8.80
N TYR A 7 -35.87 -16.70 -9.72
CA TYR A 7 -35.64 -17.63 -10.81
C TYR A 7 -34.70 -17.10 -11.90
N ALA A 8 -34.61 -15.78 -12.08
CA ALA A 8 -33.66 -15.18 -13.01
C ALA A 8 -32.20 -15.38 -12.54
N GLY A 9 -31.96 -15.35 -11.23
CA GLY A 9 -30.65 -15.59 -10.63
C GLY A 9 -30.27 -17.09 -10.53
N ASN A 10 -31.26 -18.01 -10.60
CA ASN A 10 -31.06 -19.44 -10.35
C ASN A 10 -31.48 -20.30 -11.55
N ASN A 11 -30.94 -20.04 -12.71
CA ASN A 11 -31.31 -20.73 -13.98
C ASN A 11 -31.03 -22.26 -13.99
N SER A 12 -30.19 -22.78 -13.12
CA SER A 12 -29.78 -24.18 -13.04
C SER A 12 -30.65 -25.05 -12.11
N MET A 13 -31.69 -24.47 -11.48
CA MET A 13 -32.57 -25.23 -10.58
C MET A 13 -33.34 -26.31 -11.29
N THR A 14 -33.43 -27.49 -10.66
CA THR A 14 -34.30 -28.60 -11.11
C THR A 14 -35.78 -28.21 -11.03
N THR A 15 -36.60 -28.82 -11.86
CA THR A 15 -38.07 -28.59 -11.91
C THR A 15 -38.72 -28.81 -10.53
N ALA A 16 -38.31 -29.85 -9.81
CA ALA A 16 -38.81 -30.15 -8.46
C ALA A 16 -38.48 -29.04 -7.44
N ASN A 17 -37.28 -28.49 -7.50
CA ASN A 17 -36.91 -27.38 -6.64
C ASN A 17 -37.68 -26.11 -6.99
N LYS A 18 -37.92 -25.82 -8.27
CA LYS A 18 -38.73 -24.67 -8.71
C LYS A 18 -40.17 -24.76 -8.20
N GLU A 19 -40.77 -25.96 -8.20
CA GLU A 19 -42.11 -26.16 -7.64
C GLU A 19 -42.15 -25.97 -6.13
N ALA A 20 -41.18 -26.50 -5.39
CA ALA A 20 -41.09 -26.32 -3.95
C ALA A 20 -40.93 -24.85 -3.55
N PHE A 21 -40.12 -24.10 -4.27
CA PHE A 21 -39.95 -22.64 -4.03
C PHE A 21 -41.20 -21.83 -4.42
N ARG A 22 -41.90 -22.24 -5.49
CA ARG A 22 -43.18 -21.63 -5.87
C ARG A 22 -44.23 -21.79 -4.78
N ASP A 23 -44.34 -23.00 -4.21
CA ASP A 23 -45.25 -23.25 -3.07
C ASP A 23 -44.87 -22.45 -1.84
N LEU A 24 -43.57 -22.25 -1.59
CA LEU A 24 -43.07 -21.42 -0.51
C LEU A 24 -43.46 -19.96 -0.73
N PHE A 25 -43.23 -19.41 -1.93
CA PHE A 25 -43.62 -18.04 -2.27
C PHE A 25 -45.13 -17.82 -2.17
N HIS A 26 -45.96 -18.81 -2.58
CA HIS A 26 -47.41 -18.77 -2.44
C HIS A 26 -47.86 -18.80 -0.97
N LYS A 27 -47.19 -19.56 -0.12
CA LYS A 27 -47.44 -19.55 1.34
C LYS A 27 -47.09 -18.20 1.95
N ILE A 28 -45.91 -17.65 1.63
CA ILE A 28 -45.47 -16.34 2.08
C ILE A 28 -46.44 -15.24 1.62
N ALA A 29 -46.96 -15.30 0.41
CA ALA A 29 -47.91 -14.30 -0.12
C ALA A 29 -49.33 -14.41 0.49
N LYS A 30 -49.71 -15.55 1.05
CA LYS A 30 -51.01 -15.80 1.68
C LYS A 30 -51.08 -15.47 3.18
N GLU A 31 -49.96 -15.45 3.84
CA GLU A 31 -49.89 -15.08 5.25
C GLU A 31 -49.90 -13.56 5.38
N ASN A 32 -50.66 -13.03 6.37
CA ASN A 32 -50.76 -11.61 6.70
C ASN A 32 -49.38 -10.97 6.80
N PRO A 33 -49.25 -9.66 6.60
CA PRO A 33 -47.96 -9.00 6.42
C PRO A 33 -46.97 -9.50 7.46
N LEU A 34 -46.03 -10.31 6.94
CA LEU A 34 -44.92 -10.85 7.73
C LEU A 34 -44.27 -9.71 8.51
N ASN A 35 -44.08 -9.93 9.80
CA ASN A 35 -43.20 -9.07 10.58
C ASN A 35 -41.89 -8.96 9.81
N LYS A 36 -41.45 -7.73 9.54
CA LYS A 36 -40.25 -7.44 8.73
C LYS A 36 -39.04 -8.23 9.21
N GLU A 37 -38.92 -8.44 10.53
CA GLU A 37 -37.84 -9.23 11.14
C GLU A 37 -37.86 -10.71 10.70
N ILE A 38 -39.05 -11.30 10.54
CA ILE A 38 -39.18 -12.70 10.08
C ILE A 38 -38.84 -12.80 8.59
N ALA A 39 -39.25 -11.83 7.78
CA ALA A 39 -38.89 -11.80 6.36
C ALA A 39 -37.39 -11.64 6.15
N ASP A 40 -36.75 -10.75 6.92
CA ASP A 40 -35.30 -10.51 6.88
C ASP A 40 -34.52 -11.76 7.35
N ASP A 41 -35.00 -12.50 8.38
CA ASP A 41 -34.37 -13.74 8.85
C ASP A 41 -34.48 -14.87 7.80
N VAL A 42 -35.64 -15.01 7.14
CA VAL A 42 -35.82 -16.03 6.08
C VAL A 42 -34.95 -15.72 4.87
N LEU A 43 -34.91 -14.46 4.44
CA LEU A 43 -34.06 -14.05 3.33
C LEU A 43 -32.57 -14.25 3.65
N SER A 44 -32.14 -13.86 4.86
CA SER A 44 -30.78 -14.06 5.33
C SER A 44 -30.37 -15.54 5.30
N LYS A 45 -31.24 -16.44 5.77
CA LYS A 45 -30.99 -17.90 5.76
C LYS A 45 -30.93 -18.48 4.35
N LEU A 46 -31.78 -18.00 3.43
CA LEU A 46 -31.74 -18.43 2.03
C LEU A 46 -30.43 -18.01 1.34
N PHE A 47 -30.00 -16.80 1.58
CA PHE A 47 -28.73 -16.32 1.05
C PHE A 47 -27.56 -17.07 1.66
N GLN A 48 -27.53 -17.28 2.97
CA GLN A 48 -26.51 -18.09 3.63
C GLN A 48 -26.38 -19.49 3.05
N GLN A 49 -27.50 -20.09 2.65
CA GLN A 49 -27.49 -21.44 2.04
C GLN A 49 -26.86 -21.40 0.66
N VAL A 50 -27.21 -20.44 -0.20
CA VAL A 50 -26.68 -20.33 -1.58
C VAL A 50 -25.19 -20.06 -1.57
N GLU A 51 -24.74 -19.11 -0.78
CA GLU A 51 -23.31 -18.77 -0.68
C GLU A 51 -22.51 -19.83 0.08
N GLY A 52 -23.11 -20.46 1.08
CA GLY A 52 -22.51 -21.61 1.76
C GLY A 52 -22.21 -22.76 0.80
N GLU A 53 -23.09 -23.03 -0.19
CA GLU A 53 -22.85 -24.02 -1.24
C GLU A 53 -21.69 -23.58 -2.17
N GLU A 54 -21.59 -22.31 -2.53
CA GLU A 54 -20.50 -21.80 -3.36
C GLU A 54 -19.15 -21.84 -2.63
N ILE A 55 -19.12 -21.43 -1.34
CA ILE A 55 -17.95 -21.55 -0.46
C ILE A 55 -17.51 -23.01 -0.34
N ALA A 56 -18.46 -23.95 -0.15
CA ALA A 56 -18.17 -25.37 -0.03
C ALA A 56 -17.58 -25.92 -1.34
N ASN A 57 -18.12 -25.55 -2.49
CA ASN A 57 -17.63 -25.97 -3.79
C ASN A 57 -16.20 -25.43 -4.07
N LEU A 58 -15.94 -24.16 -3.81
CA LEU A 58 -14.60 -23.58 -3.93
C LEU A 58 -13.61 -24.21 -2.95
N GLY A 59 -14.06 -24.55 -1.73
CA GLY A 59 -13.27 -25.27 -0.74
C GLY A 59 -12.89 -26.69 -1.19
N VAL A 60 -13.83 -27.44 -1.78
CA VAL A 60 -13.58 -28.76 -2.35
C VAL A 60 -12.60 -28.67 -3.53
N ASP A 61 -12.78 -27.71 -4.40
CA ASP A 61 -11.87 -27.47 -5.53
C ASP A 61 -10.46 -27.13 -5.06
N TYR A 62 -10.32 -26.36 -4.00
CA TYR A 62 -9.02 -26.06 -3.38
C TYR A 62 -8.35 -27.32 -2.83
N VAL A 63 -9.09 -28.18 -2.10
CA VAL A 63 -8.58 -29.45 -1.57
C VAL A 63 -8.18 -30.39 -2.71
N ASN A 64 -8.89 -30.37 -3.84
CA ASN A 64 -8.58 -31.15 -5.04
C ASN A 64 -7.39 -30.59 -5.84
N GLY A 65 -6.74 -29.51 -5.40
CA GLY A 65 -5.53 -28.97 -6.00
C GLY A 65 -5.76 -27.97 -7.13
N SER A 66 -6.96 -27.43 -7.29
CA SER A 66 -7.24 -26.34 -8.24
C SER A 66 -6.52 -25.06 -7.79
N LYS A 67 -5.50 -24.64 -8.55
CA LYS A 67 -4.59 -23.53 -8.16
C LYS A 67 -5.23 -22.14 -8.10
N ASN A 68 -6.45 -21.97 -8.64
CA ASN A 68 -7.09 -20.65 -8.79
C ASN A 68 -8.32 -20.44 -7.90
N THR A 69 -8.55 -21.28 -6.90
CA THR A 69 -9.78 -21.23 -6.09
C THR A 69 -9.63 -20.44 -4.78
N LEU A 70 -8.40 -20.26 -4.28
CA LEU A 70 -8.17 -19.59 -3.00
C LEU A 70 -8.55 -18.11 -3.02
N VAL A 71 -8.19 -17.37 -4.08
CA VAL A 71 -8.48 -15.94 -4.20
C VAL A 71 -9.99 -15.68 -4.37
N PRO A 72 -10.73 -16.38 -5.26
CA PRO A 72 -12.18 -16.33 -5.31
C PRO A 72 -12.85 -16.66 -3.97
N LEU A 73 -12.37 -17.67 -3.25
CA LEU A 73 -12.89 -18.05 -1.93
C LEU A 73 -12.71 -16.93 -0.90
N LEU A 74 -11.52 -16.33 -0.85
CA LEU A 74 -11.25 -15.20 0.06
C LEU A 74 -12.07 -13.96 -0.29
N ASN A 75 -12.28 -13.68 -1.57
CA ASN A 75 -13.11 -12.57 -2.02
C ASN A 75 -14.57 -12.82 -1.64
N LEU A 76 -15.10 -14.02 -1.91
CA LEU A 76 -16.47 -14.40 -1.55
C LEU A 76 -16.69 -14.28 -0.03
N LEU A 77 -15.75 -14.75 0.79
CA LEU A 77 -15.84 -14.64 2.26
C LEU A 77 -15.80 -13.18 2.76
N ARG A 78 -15.08 -12.31 2.07
CA ARG A 78 -15.03 -10.89 2.40
C ARG A 78 -16.31 -10.17 2.00
N ASP A 79 -16.78 -10.39 0.77
CA ASP A 79 -17.99 -9.79 0.24
C ASP A 79 -19.22 -10.26 1.03
N TYR A 80 -19.22 -11.52 1.52
CA TYR A 80 -20.25 -12.05 2.42
C TYR A 80 -20.38 -11.25 3.74
N GLN A 81 -19.29 -10.77 4.31
CA GLN A 81 -19.36 -9.94 5.52
C GLN A 81 -19.98 -8.57 5.26
N ASP A 82 -19.80 -8.02 4.07
CA ASP A 82 -20.24 -6.65 3.74
C ASP A 82 -21.69 -6.60 3.25
N ASP A 83 -22.17 -7.61 2.49
CA ASP A 83 -23.48 -7.57 1.82
C ASP A 83 -24.63 -8.16 2.65
N PHE A 84 -24.35 -8.97 3.69
CA PHE A 84 -25.36 -9.76 4.38
C PHE A 84 -25.61 -9.43 5.86
N MET A 85 -25.30 -8.20 6.28
CA MET A 85 -25.75 -7.70 7.59
C MET A 85 -27.02 -6.83 7.44
N PRO A 86 -28.24 -7.42 7.34
CA PRO A 86 -29.49 -6.66 7.16
C PRO A 86 -29.82 -5.72 8.33
N ASN A 87 -29.08 -5.82 9.42
CA ASN A 87 -29.17 -4.95 10.60
C ASN A 87 -27.89 -4.14 10.82
N LEU A 88 -27.19 -3.77 9.74
CA LEU A 88 -26.04 -2.89 9.85
C LEU A 88 -26.50 -1.55 10.45
N LYS A 89 -26.38 -1.41 11.77
CA LYS A 89 -26.40 -0.09 12.39
C LYS A 89 -25.15 0.62 11.91
N VAL A 90 -25.33 1.46 10.90
CA VAL A 90 -24.25 2.36 10.48
C VAL A 90 -24.11 3.40 11.59
N ASP A 91 -23.11 3.23 12.42
CA ASP A 91 -22.68 4.29 13.33
C ASP A 91 -22.00 5.36 12.45
N TRP A 92 -22.74 6.46 12.22
CA TRP A 92 -22.19 7.61 11.54
C TRP A 92 -21.16 8.27 12.45
N ASP A 93 -19.98 8.56 11.89
CA ASP A 93 -18.96 9.31 12.61
C ASP A 93 -19.55 10.67 13.05
N ASP A 94 -19.44 10.99 14.33
CA ASP A 94 -19.83 12.30 14.84
C ASP A 94 -18.85 13.35 14.32
N ILE A 95 -19.36 14.22 13.43
CA ILE A 95 -18.56 15.29 12.82
C ILE A 95 -18.78 16.55 13.65
N SER A 96 -18.10 16.65 14.80
CA SER A 96 -18.07 17.90 15.56
C SER A 96 -17.05 18.88 14.95
N ILE A 97 -17.29 20.18 15.17
CA ILE A 97 -16.34 21.23 14.70
C ILE A 97 -14.98 21.02 15.38
N GLU A 98 -14.98 20.61 16.64
CA GLU A 98 -13.77 20.35 17.43
C GLU A 98 -12.96 19.22 16.77
N THR A 99 -13.60 18.09 16.44
CA THR A 99 -12.97 16.95 15.76
C THR A 99 -12.37 17.37 14.41
N LEU A 100 -13.07 18.21 13.64
CA LEU A 100 -12.58 18.71 12.35
C LEU A 100 -11.40 19.67 12.52
N LEU A 101 -11.43 20.54 13.52
CA LEU A 101 -10.32 21.46 13.81
C LEU A 101 -9.08 20.70 14.29
N GLU A 102 -9.25 19.74 15.21
CA GLU A 102 -8.19 18.85 15.66
C GLU A 102 -7.59 18.07 14.48
N ALA A 103 -8.42 17.47 13.63
CA ALA A 103 -7.96 16.76 12.44
C ALA A 103 -7.19 17.65 11.45
N ASN A 104 -7.56 18.93 11.34
CA ASN A 104 -6.89 19.88 10.46
C ASN A 104 -5.59 20.43 11.06
N ASP A 105 -5.48 20.46 12.39
CA ASP A 105 -4.28 20.91 13.12
C ASP A 105 -3.27 19.79 13.41
N ILE A 106 -3.61 18.53 13.09
CA ILE A 106 -2.69 17.41 13.28
C ILE A 106 -1.42 17.67 12.48
N GLN A 107 -0.33 17.85 13.21
CA GLN A 107 1.02 17.85 12.64
C GLN A 107 1.32 16.44 12.11
N SER A 108 2.14 16.36 11.05
CA SER A 108 2.61 15.06 10.56
C SER A 108 3.24 14.27 11.70
N GLN A 109 2.82 13.02 11.89
CA GLN A 109 3.29 12.14 12.95
C GLN A 109 4.79 11.88 12.81
N TRP A 110 5.23 11.64 11.56
CA TRP A 110 6.62 11.36 11.20
C TRP A 110 7.13 12.44 10.26
N LYS A 111 8.15 13.17 10.66
CA LYS A 111 8.69 14.33 9.91
C LYS A 111 9.86 13.89 9.04
N TRP A 112 9.92 14.42 7.81
CA TRP A 112 11.06 14.18 6.94
C TRP A 112 12.35 14.70 7.57
N ASN A 113 13.43 13.91 7.51
CA ASN A 113 14.75 14.31 7.97
C ASN A 113 15.54 15.14 6.94
N ILE A 114 15.03 15.27 5.70
CA ILE A 114 15.60 16.13 4.66
C ILE A 114 15.03 17.54 4.85
N PRO A 115 15.83 18.54 5.34
CA PRO A 115 15.30 19.85 5.74
C PRO A 115 14.59 20.61 4.62
N SER A 116 15.09 20.53 3.38
CA SER A 116 14.48 21.19 2.22
C SER A 116 13.11 20.59 1.88
N LEU A 117 12.95 19.25 1.99
CA LEU A 117 11.69 18.55 1.82
C LEU A 117 10.74 18.85 2.98
N ARG A 118 11.21 18.77 4.23
CA ARG A 118 10.43 19.01 5.44
C ARG A 118 9.80 20.41 5.47
N ARG A 119 10.50 21.45 4.98
CA ARG A 119 9.93 22.81 4.87
C ARG A 119 8.76 22.91 3.91
N LYS A 120 8.63 21.99 2.94
CA LYS A 120 7.60 22.01 1.89
C LYS A 120 6.50 21.00 2.11
N VAL A 121 6.89 19.82 2.60
CA VAL A 121 6.01 18.72 2.97
C VAL A 121 6.46 18.25 4.34
N GLU A 122 5.79 18.66 5.39
CA GLU A 122 6.21 18.46 6.77
C GLU A 122 6.62 17.02 7.08
N GLY A 123 5.78 16.06 6.72
CA GLY A 123 5.98 14.64 6.98
C GLY A 123 4.82 13.77 6.51
N ILE A 124 4.70 12.61 7.11
CA ILE A 124 3.65 11.62 6.83
C ILE A 124 3.01 11.14 8.14
N SER A 125 1.84 10.52 8.04
CA SER A 125 1.12 9.94 9.17
C SER A 125 0.52 8.59 8.79
N GLY A 126 0.06 7.84 9.78
CA GLY A 126 -0.72 6.63 9.53
C GLY A 126 -1.92 6.90 8.61
N GLY A 127 -2.21 5.94 7.72
CA GLY A 127 -3.25 6.08 6.71
C GLY A 127 -2.79 6.73 5.39
N HIS A 128 -1.55 7.21 5.28
CA HIS A 128 -1.05 7.80 4.04
C HIS A 128 -0.43 6.76 3.09
N LEU A 129 -0.70 6.91 1.80
CA LEU A 129 0.01 6.24 0.73
C LEU A 129 0.94 7.23 0.03
N VAL A 130 2.24 6.99 0.13
CA VAL A 130 3.29 7.79 -0.52
C VAL A 130 3.86 6.99 -1.68
N VAL A 131 3.83 7.54 -2.89
CA VAL A 131 4.49 6.94 -4.06
C VAL A 131 5.80 7.64 -4.30
N VAL A 132 6.90 6.88 -4.33
CA VAL A 132 8.24 7.39 -4.64
C VAL A 132 8.70 6.78 -5.96
N GLY A 133 8.86 7.60 -6.98
CA GLY A 133 9.31 7.17 -8.31
C GLY A 133 10.73 7.60 -8.61
N ALA A 134 11.53 6.72 -9.24
CA ALA A 134 12.87 7.04 -9.69
C ALA A 134 13.28 6.19 -10.92
N ARG A 135 14.21 6.69 -11.71
CA ARG A 135 14.92 5.85 -12.68
C ARG A 135 15.90 4.91 -11.96
N PRO A 136 16.27 3.77 -12.54
CA PRO A 136 17.37 2.93 -12.03
C PRO A 136 18.62 3.79 -11.75
N ASN A 137 19.36 3.45 -10.71
CA ASN A 137 20.60 4.13 -10.29
C ASN A 137 20.46 5.64 -9.98
N THR A 138 19.24 6.12 -9.68
CA THR A 138 19.01 7.51 -9.29
C THR A 138 19.02 7.70 -7.77
N GLY A 139 19.10 6.61 -6.99
CA GLY A 139 19.15 6.67 -5.52
C GLY A 139 17.83 6.38 -4.80
N LYS A 140 16.92 5.63 -5.44
CA LYS A 140 15.62 5.23 -4.87
C LYS A 140 15.77 4.52 -3.52
N THR A 141 16.60 3.46 -3.45
CA THR A 141 16.86 2.69 -2.22
C THR A 141 17.57 3.55 -1.17
N SER A 142 18.50 4.40 -1.59
CA SER A 142 19.14 5.36 -0.67
C SER A 142 18.15 6.39 -0.11
N PHE A 143 17.11 6.76 -0.87
CA PHE A 143 16.09 7.70 -0.39
C PHE A 143 15.31 7.12 0.80
N HIS A 144 14.78 5.90 0.70
CA HIS A 144 14.07 5.33 1.83
C HIS A 144 15.03 4.91 2.97
N ALA A 145 16.26 4.48 2.68
CA ALA A 145 17.26 4.24 3.71
C ALA A 145 17.60 5.53 4.49
N SER A 146 17.81 6.64 3.78
CA SER A 146 18.04 7.96 4.38
C SER A 146 16.87 8.42 5.22
N THR A 147 15.66 8.44 4.67
CA THR A 147 14.47 8.97 5.36
C THR A 147 14.06 8.14 6.57
N ILE A 148 14.40 6.86 6.60
CA ILE A 148 14.08 5.97 7.72
C ILE A 148 15.19 5.89 8.74
N ALA A 149 16.43 5.61 8.31
CA ALA A 149 17.49 5.21 9.21
C ALA A 149 18.51 6.31 9.54
N ALA A 150 18.72 7.31 8.66
CA ALA A 150 19.67 8.39 8.94
C ALA A 150 19.26 9.23 10.15
N PRO A 151 20.17 10.02 10.73
CA PRO A 151 19.84 10.88 11.85
C PRO A 151 18.56 11.69 11.62
N ASP A 152 17.71 11.80 12.63
CA ASP A 152 16.38 12.40 12.59
C ASP A 152 15.39 11.72 11.61
N GLY A 153 15.74 10.57 11.05
CA GLY A 153 14.85 9.75 10.23
C GLY A 153 13.70 9.14 11.04
N PHE A 154 12.74 8.51 10.36
CA PHE A 154 11.53 8.00 10.99
C PHE A 154 11.80 7.00 12.11
N ALA A 155 12.80 6.12 11.96
CA ALA A 155 13.18 5.16 13.01
C ALA A 155 13.79 5.86 14.24
N HIS A 156 14.49 6.99 14.06
CA HIS A 156 14.97 7.83 15.18
C HIS A 156 13.82 8.56 15.90
N GLN A 157 12.72 8.82 15.20
CA GLN A 157 11.50 9.39 15.78
C GLN A 157 10.65 8.34 16.50
N GLY A 158 11.08 7.07 16.51
CA GLY A 158 10.41 5.96 17.19
C GLY A 158 9.47 5.15 16.31
N ALA A 159 9.37 5.43 14.99
CA ALA A 159 8.54 4.66 14.10
C ALA A 159 9.06 3.24 13.92
N LYS A 160 8.20 2.23 14.05
CA LYS A 160 8.45 0.85 13.61
C LYS A 160 8.38 0.79 12.08
N CYS A 161 9.52 0.65 11.43
CA CYS A 161 9.63 0.67 9.97
C CYS A 161 9.85 -0.74 9.43
N MET A 162 8.93 -1.21 8.60
CA MET A 162 9.02 -2.50 7.92
C MET A 162 9.40 -2.27 6.45
N ILE A 163 10.47 -2.92 6.01
CA ILE A 163 11.00 -2.81 4.66
C ILE A 163 10.87 -4.16 3.96
N LEU A 164 10.03 -4.23 2.94
CA LEU A 164 9.76 -5.43 2.17
C LEU A 164 10.48 -5.30 0.81
N CYS A 165 11.58 -6.06 0.68
CA CYS A 165 12.47 -6.00 -0.50
C CYS A 165 12.14 -7.14 -1.46
N ASN A 166 12.02 -6.84 -2.75
CA ASN A 166 11.85 -7.84 -3.82
C ASN A 166 12.62 -7.48 -5.11
N GLU A 167 13.50 -6.48 -5.02
CA GLU A 167 14.38 -6.05 -6.13
C GLU A 167 15.84 -6.38 -5.82
N GLU A 168 16.37 -5.91 -4.69
CA GLU A 168 17.71 -6.24 -4.19
C GLU A 168 17.62 -7.23 -3.02
N SER A 169 18.71 -7.95 -2.73
CA SER A 169 18.76 -8.83 -1.55
C SER A 169 18.65 -8.00 -0.26
N TYR A 170 18.06 -8.60 0.76
CA TYR A 170 17.84 -7.92 2.04
C TYR A 170 19.16 -7.51 2.73
N GLU A 171 20.27 -8.22 2.47
CA GLU A 171 21.60 -7.89 2.99
C GLU A 171 22.13 -6.58 2.35
N ARG A 172 21.95 -6.41 1.04
CA ARG A 172 22.36 -5.17 0.35
C ARG A 172 21.54 -3.98 0.81
N VAL A 173 20.24 -4.15 0.94
CA VAL A 173 19.36 -3.12 1.50
C VAL A 173 19.77 -2.82 2.94
N GLY A 174 20.00 -3.85 3.76
CA GLY A 174 20.48 -3.73 5.15
C GLY A 174 21.80 -2.97 5.27
N ALA A 175 22.75 -3.22 4.37
CA ALA A 175 24.00 -2.45 4.33
C ALA A 175 23.78 -0.95 4.10
N ARG A 176 22.84 -0.57 3.19
CA ARG A 176 22.47 0.84 2.97
C ARG A 176 21.83 1.46 4.21
N TYR A 177 20.98 0.70 4.90
CA TYR A 177 20.35 1.16 6.15
C TYR A 177 21.40 1.35 7.26
N LEU A 178 22.37 0.44 7.36
CA LEU A 178 23.47 0.57 8.30
C LEU A 178 24.33 1.81 8.00
N SER A 179 24.70 2.03 6.72
CA SER A 179 25.47 3.21 6.31
C SER A 179 24.67 4.49 6.59
N ALA A 180 23.38 4.53 6.27
CA ALA A 180 22.53 5.69 6.54
C ALA A 180 22.42 5.98 8.04
N ALA A 181 22.16 4.97 8.86
CA ALA A 181 22.00 5.11 10.31
C ALA A 181 23.27 5.55 11.02
N THR A 182 24.42 5.08 10.55
CA THR A 182 25.72 5.35 11.19
C THR A 182 26.40 6.60 10.64
N SER A 183 25.94 7.11 9.48
CA SER A 183 26.63 8.14 8.69
C SER A 183 28.07 7.73 8.36
N MET A 184 28.28 6.44 8.07
CA MET A 184 29.57 5.85 7.74
C MET A 184 29.46 5.07 6.43
N SER A 185 30.49 5.13 5.57
CA SER A 185 30.62 4.20 4.46
C SER A 185 30.84 2.77 4.97
N MET A 186 30.59 1.76 4.14
CA MET A 186 30.79 0.36 4.57
C MET A 186 32.27 0.06 4.93
N ASP A 187 33.22 0.77 4.32
CA ASP A 187 34.63 0.62 4.67
C ASP A 187 34.95 1.29 6.02
N GLU A 188 34.36 2.46 6.31
CA GLU A 188 34.44 3.07 7.65
C GLU A 188 33.80 2.17 8.72
N VAL A 189 32.66 1.52 8.41
CA VAL A 189 32.02 0.54 9.31
C VAL A 189 32.94 -0.63 9.60
N LYS A 190 33.57 -1.24 8.57
CA LYS A 190 34.50 -2.35 8.74
C LYS A 190 35.70 -1.97 9.61
N ASN A 191 36.21 -0.75 9.40
CA ASN A 191 37.39 -0.25 10.15
C ASN A 191 37.05 0.17 11.58
N ASN A 192 35.79 0.44 11.90
CA ASN A 192 35.38 0.89 13.23
C ASN A 192 34.02 0.34 13.66
N MET A 193 33.91 -1.00 13.71
CA MET A 193 32.67 -1.70 14.09
C MET A 193 32.07 -1.27 15.45
N PRO A 194 32.88 -1.01 16.52
CA PRO A 194 32.29 -0.57 17.80
C PRO A 194 31.54 0.75 17.69
N VAL A 195 32.08 1.72 16.95
CA VAL A 195 31.41 3.02 16.73
C VAL A 195 30.17 2.84 15.87
N ALA A 196 30.25 2.04 14.81
CA ALA A 196 29.11 1.73 13.98
C ALA A 196 27.97 1.07 14.80
N ALA A 197 28.30 0.10 15.65
CA ALA A 197 27.31 -0.55 16.53
C ALA A 197 26.65 0.43 17.49
N LEU A 198 27.42 1.35 18.09
CA LEU A 198 26.90 2.38 18.98
C LEU A 198 25.93 3.33 18.25
N ARG A 199 26.28 3.77 17.04
CA ARG A 199 25.45 4.67 16.21
C ARG A 199 24.20 3.98 15.68
N TYR A 200 24.26 2.68 15.39
CA TYR A 200 23.12 1.91 14.88
C TYR A 200 22.12 1.53 15.97
N LYS A 201 22.60 1.38 17.22
CA LYS A 201 21.79 0.92 18.36
C LYS A 201 20.43 1.65 18.52
N PRO A 202 20.34 3.01 18.39
CA PRO A 202 19.08 3.73 18.60
C PRO A 202 17.96 3.34 17.65
N VAL A 203 18.28 2.84 16.46
CA VAL A 203 17.28 2.57 15.40
C VAL A 203 17.13 1.07 15.11
N LYS A 204 18.05 0.24 15.59
CA LYS A 204 18.12 -1.20 15.27
C LYS A 204 16.79 -1.92 15.52
N GLU A 205 16.14 -1.65 16.63
CA GLU A 205 14.89 -2.33 17.04
C GLU A 205 13.64 -1.77 16.33
N ASN A 206 13.80 -0.66 15.63
CA ASN A 206 12.73 0.00 14.87
C ASN A 206 12.78 -0.32 13.36
N ILE A 207 13.74 -1.10 12.89
CA ILE A 207 13.95 -1.40 11.46
C ILE A 207 13.87 -2.91 11.23
N PHE A 208 12.88 -3.32 10.43
CA PHE A 208 12.61 -4.72 10.09
C PHE A 208 12.70 -4.88 8.57
N ILE A 209 13.75 -5.57 8.09
CA ILE A 209 13.97 -5.81 6.66
C ILE A 209 13.66 -7.27 6.35
N LYS A 210 12.84 -7.51 5.32
CA LYS A 210 12.42 -8.85 4.92
C LYS A 210 12.46 -8.99 3.40
N ASP A 211 13.03 -10.11 2.93
CA ASP A 211 12.86 -10.56 1.56
C ASP A 211 11.38 -10.93 1.33
N SER A 212 10.80 -10.34 0.30
CA SER A 212 9.40 -10.51 -0.10
C SER A 212 9.26 -10.92 -1.57
N THR A 213 10.32 -11.52 -2.13
CA THR A 213 10.29 -12.01 -3.51
C THR A 213 9.14 -12.98 -3.74
N GLY A 214 8.35 -12.73 -4.78
CA GLY A 214 7.19 -13.56 -5.14
C GLY A 214 5.96 -13.44 -4.21
N LYS A 215 5.95 -12.46 -3.32
CA LYS A 215 4.81 -12.15 -2.46
C LYS A 215 3.89 -11.13 -3.12
N ASP A 216 2.61 -11.15 -2.74
CA ASP A 216 1.55 -10.24 -3.20
C ASP A 216 1.05 -9.31 -2.09
N MET A 217 0.08 -8.44 -2.42
CA MET A 217 -0.50 -7.51 -1.45
C MET A 217 -1.28 -8.19 -0.33
N GLY A 218 -1.86 -9.38 -0.56
CA GLY A 218 -2.53 -10.15 0.50
C GLY A 218 -1.54 -10.63 1.57
N TRP A 219 -0.34 -11.04 1.15
CA TRP A 219 0.73 -11.38 2.08
C TRP A 219 1.25 -10.14 2.82
N VAL A 220 1.34 -8.97 2.14
CA VAL A 220 1.70 -7.69 2.79
C VAL A 220 0.70 -7.36 3.89
N GLU A 221 -0.59 -7.48 3.61
CA GLU A 221 -1.65 -7.23 4.59
C GLU A 221 -1.54 -8.14 5.81
N ALA A 222 -1.33 -9.44 5.59
CA ALA A 222 -1.17 -10.41 6.67
C ALA A 222 0.02 -10.07 7.60
N ILE A 223 1.15 -9.65 7.03
CA ILE A 223 2.33 -9.22 7.82
C ILE A 223 2.05 -7.91 8.55
N VAL A 224 1.46 -6.92 7.91
CA VAL A 224 1.11 -5.64 8.53
C VAL A 224 0.19 -5.86 9.73
N LYS A 225 -0.82 -6.72 9.58
CA LYS A 225 -1.73 -7.10 10.66
C LYS A 225 -1.01 -7.79 11.83
N ALA A 226 -0.01 -8.63 11.53
CA ALA A 226 0.70 -9.40 12.55
C ALA A 226 1.74 -8.59 13.33
N TYR A 227 2.40 -7.63 12.69
CA TYR A 227 3.53 -6.89 13.26
C TYR A 227 3.22 -5.44 13.63
N GLU A 228 2.10 -4.90 13.15
CA GLU A 228 1.62 -3.54 13.43
C GLU A 228 2.72 -2.48 13.25
N PRO A 229 3.32 -2.36 12.05
CA PRO A 229 4.31 -1.33 11.78
C PRO A 229 3.66 0.04 11.64
N ASP A 230 4.39 1.10 11.96
CA ASP A 230 3.98 2.49 11.70
C ASP A 230 4.21 2.87 10.23
N ILE A 231 5.29 2.35 9.63
CA ILE A 231 5.70 2.65 8.25
C ILE A 231 6.07 1.35 7.54
N VAL A 232 5.53 1.17 6.34
CA VAL A 232 5.83 0.03 5.45
C VAL A 232 6.44 0.55 4.16
N VAL A 233 7.62 0.08 3.80
CA VAL A 233 8.24 0.33 2.49
C VAL A 233 8.08 -0.89 1.62
N LEU A 234 7.53 -0.70 0.43
CA LEU A 234 7.40 -1.73 -0.61
C LEU A 234 8.46 -1.46 -1.70
N ASP A 235 9.61 -2.12 -1.65
CA ASP A 235 10.71 -1.93 -2.60
C ASP A 235 10.96 -3.19 -3.46
N MET A 236 10.35 -3.30 -4.65
CA MET A 236 9.47 -2.40 -5.41
C MET A 236 7.99 -2.72 -5.19
N GLY A 237 7.18 -1.70 -4.96
CA GLY A 237 5.74 -1.85 -4.83
C GLY A 237 5.09 -2.49 -6.06
N ASP A 238 5.52 -2.14 -7.25
CA ASP A 238 4.98 -2.66 -8.51
C ASP A 238 5.08 -4.19 -8.65
N LYS A 239 6.00 -4.84 -7.93
CA LYS A 239 6.19 -6.30 -7.96
C LYS A 239 5.27 -7.07 -6.99
N PHE A 240 4.55 -6.38 -6.10
CA PHE A 240 3.55 -7.00 -5.22
C PHE A 240 2.18 -7.13 -5.89
N ALA A 241 2.02 -6.59 -7.09
CA ALA A 241 0.79 -6.73 -7.84
C ALA A 241 0.66 -8.15 -8.39
N ALA A 242 -0.38 -8.87 -7.98
CA ALA A 242 -0.72 -10.17 -8.55
C ALA A 242 -1.16 -10.00 -10.00
N LYS A 243 -0.67 -10.86 -10.90
CA LYS A 243 -1.10 -10.83 -12.31
C LYS A 243 -2.51 -11.40 -12.44
N THR A 244 -3.51 -10.56 -12.28
CA THR A 244 -4.94 -10.90 -12.37
C THR A 244 -5.50 -10.74 -13.78
N SER A 245 -4.78 -10.02 -14.66
CA SER A 245 -5.19 -9.77 -16.04
C SER A 245 -3.98 -9.65 -16.96
N ASP A 246 -4.19 -9.73 -18.28
CA ASP A 246 -3.16 -9.49 -19.29
C ASP A 246 -2.76 -8.00 -19.40
N LYS A 247 -3.54 -7.10 -18.77
CA LYS A 247 -3.28 -5.66 -18.77
C LYS A 247 -2.57 -5.24 -17.48
N SER A 248 -1.30 -4.89 -17.58
CA SER A 248 -0.47 -4.45 -16.46
C SER A 248 -1.09 -3.31 -15.64
N ASP A 249 -1.78 -2.39 -16.29
CA ASP A 249 -2.36 -1.21 -15.64
C ASP A 249 -3.52 -1.54 -14.68
N VAL A 250 -4.25 -2.64 -14.95
CA VAL A 250 -5.38 -3.07 -14.11
C VAL A 250 -4.88 -3.61 -12.77
N TYR A 251 -3.99 -4.61 -12.80
CA TYR A 251 -3.52 -5.22 -11.54
C TYR A 251 -2.64 -4.26 -10.71
N LEU A 252 -1.90 -3.34 -11.35
CA LEU A 252 -1.17 -2.30 -10.61
C LEU A 252 -2.12 -1.30 -9.92
N LYS A 253 -3.24 -0.97 -10.57
CA LYS A 253 -4.29 -0.16 -9.95
C LYS A 253 -4.92 -0.86 -8.76
N GLU A 254 -5.29 -2.13 -8.91
CA GLU A 254 -5.87 -2.95 -7.83
C GLU A 254 -4.90 -3.06 -6.64
N ALA A 255 -3.62 -3.31 -6.89
CA ALA A 255 -2.60 -3.36 -5.86
C ALA A 255 -2.42 -2.01 -5.13
N ALA A 256 -2.51 -0.87 -5.85
CA ALA A 256 -2.44 0.46 -5.25
C ALA A 256 -3.68 0.76 -4.38
N ILE A 257 -4.88 0.35 -4.82
CA ILE A 257 -6.11 0.41 -4.02
C ILE A 257 -5.95 -0.43 -2.74
N HIS A 258 -5.45 -1.67 -2.87
CA HIS A 258 -5.23 -2.55 -1.73
C HIS A 258 -4.21 -1.94 -0.75
N ALA A 259 -3.09 -1.41 -1.24
CA ALA A 259 -2.12 -0.69 -0.40
C ALA A 259 -2.75 0.51 0.34
N ARG A 260 -3.62 1.26 -0.34
CA ARG A 260 -4.36 2.35 0.27
C ARG A 260 -5.30 1.88 1.38
N ASN A 261 -5.99 0.76 1.17
CA ASN A 261 -6.87 0.17 2.15
C ASN A 261 -6.10 -0.31 3.38
N ILE A 262 -4.97 -1.03 3.18
CA ILE A 262 -4.07 -1.44 4.26
C ILE A 262 -3.62 -0.22 5.09
N ALA A 263 -3.15 0.85 4.42
CA ALA A 263 -2.70 2.05 5.11
C ALA A 263 -3.78 2.62 6.04
N LYS A 264 -5.02 2.76 5.54
CA LYS A 264 -6.15 3.29 6.31
C LYS A 264 -6.61 2.35 7.43
N GLN A 265 -6.76 1.07 7.11
CA GLN A 265 -7.30 0.06 8.04
C GLN A 265 -6.36 -0.16 9.23
N TYR A 266 -5.06 -0.26 8.96
CA TYR A 266 -4.05 -0.53 9.99
C TYR A 266 -3.35 0.74 10.49
N LYS A 267 -3.78 1.91 10.04
CA LYS A 267 -3.23 3.22 10.44
C LYS A 267 -1.70 3.31 10.30
N CYS A 268 -1.13 2.66 9.30
CA CYS A 268 0.28 2.75 8.95
C CYS A 268 0.49 3.63 7.72
N ALA A 269 1.68 4.20 7.55
CA ALA A 269 2.05 4.85 6.29
C ALA A 269 2.68 3.83 5.34
N ILE A 270 2.24 3.80 4.09
CA ILE A 270 2.86 2.95 3.06
C ILE A 270 3.67 3.82 2.11
N ILE A 271 4.95 3.49 1.94
CA ILE A 271 5.86 4.08 0.97
C ILE A 271 6.04 3.07 -0.17
N TRP A 272 5.38 3.34 -1.28
CA TRP A 272 5.40 2.52 -2.49
C TRP A 272 6.51 2.99 -3.40
N MET A 273 7.57 2.20 -3.57
CA MET A 273 8.66 2.48 -4.51
C MET A 273 8.27 2.01 -5.91
N SER A 274 8.44 2.89 -6.90
CA SER A 274 8.06 2.65 -8.30
C SER A 274 9.18 3.09 -9.25
N GLN A 275 9.15 2.65 -10.50
CA GLN A 275 10.08 3.13 -11.54
C GLN A 275 9.47 4.26 -12.36
N LEU A 276 10.35 5.15 -12.83
CA LEU A 276 10.03 6.12 -13.87
C LEU A 276 10.38 5.53 -15.24
N SER A 277 9.60 5.87 -16.26
CA SER A 277 9.85 5.49 -17.65
C SER A 277 11.12 6.15 -18.20
N ALA A 278 11.65 5.62 -19.30
CA ALA A 278 12.86 6.14 -19.94
C ALA A 278 12.78 7.63 -20.32
N VAL A 279 11.58 8.15 -20.54
CA VAL A 279 11.33 9.57 -20.84
C VAL A 279 11.85 10.51 -19.74
N ALA A 280 11.87 10.05 -18.48
CA ALA A 280 12.35 10.84 -17.33
C ALA A 280 13.88 10.94 -17.24
N GLU A 281 14.63 10.25 -18.13
CA GLU A 281 16.09 10.19 -18.06
C GLU A 281 16.73 11.56 -18.28
N GLY A 282 17.51 12.01 -17.30
CA GLY A 282 18.23 13.29 -17.35
C GLY A 282 17.36 14.54 -17.28
N MET A 283 16.10 14.39 -16.89
CA MET A 283 15.18 15.52 -16.65
C MET A 283 15.25 15.98 -15.21
N VAL A 284 15.39 17.30 -14.99
CA VAL A 284 15.28 17.93 -13.66
C VAL A 284 13.81 17.86 -13.15
N ARG A 285 12.87 18.19 -14.03
CA ARG A 285 11.44 18.16 -13.73
C ARG A 285 10.81 16.92 -14.33
N VAL A 286 10.21 16.13 -13.45
CA VAL A 286 9.47 14.91 -13.79
C VAL A 286 8.08 14.96 -13.15
N ASP A 287 7.10 14.39 -13.82
CA ASP A 287 5.72 14.40 -13.38
C ASP A 287 5.10 12.98 -13.35
N GLN A 288 3.89 12.90 -12.84
CA GLN A 288 3.19 11.62 -12.66
C GLN A 288 2.98 10.82 -13.96
N SER A 289 2.93 11.48 -15.14
CA SER A 289 2.75 10.80 -16.41
C SER A 289 3.98 9.95 -16.82
N MET A 290 5.11 10.20 -16.16
CA MET A 290 6.37 9.51 -16.38
C MET A 290 6.52 8.25 -15.50
N LEU A 291 5.56 7.94 -14.61
CA LEU A 291 5.56 6.68 -13.87
C LEU A 291 5.41 5.50 -14.83
N GLU A 292 6.19 4.46 -14.61
CA GLU A 292 6.06 3.20 -15.33
C GLU A 292 4.83 2.43 -14.85
N GLY A 293 4.13 1.76 -15.79
CA GLY A 293 2.88 1.05 -15.50
C GLY A 293 1.71 2.01 -15.27
N SER A 294 0.81 1.71 -14.34
CA SER A 294 -0.43 2.44 -14.10
C SER A 294 -0.22 3.92 -13.74
N LYS A 295 -0.11 4.76 -14.76
CA LYS A 295 0.12 6.21 -14.63
C LYS A 295 -0.99 6.92 -13.85
N THR A 296 -2.23 6.49 -14.05
CA THR A 296 -3.42 7.07 -13.40
C THR A 296 -3.79 6.33 -12.11
N GLY A 297 -3.67 5.00 -12.07
CA GLY A 297 -4.10 4.19 -10.92
C GLY A 297 -3.31 4.49 -9.65
N LYS A 298 -1.98 4.38 -9.69
CA LYS A 298 -1.10 4.71 -8.55
C LYS A 298 -1.24 6.18 -8.15
N ALA A 299 -1.31 7.09 -9.14
CA ALA A 299 -1.44 8.51 -8.89
C ALA A 299 -2.79 8.88 -8.26
N ALA A 300 -3.88 8.17 -8.60
CA ALA A 300 -5.19 8.43 -8.00
C ALA A 300 -5.18 8.15 -6.49
N GLU A 301 -4.59 7.04 -6.08
CA GLU A 301 -4.59 6.55 -4.70
C GLU A 301 -3.58 7.28 -3.79
N ALA A 302 -2.45 7.76 -4.33
CA ALA A 302 -1.41 8.41 -3.54
C ALA A 302 -1.90 9.71 -2.87
N ASP A 303 -1.46 9.95 -1.62
CA ASP A 303 -1.60 11.24 -0.93
C ASP A 303 -0.42 12.16 -1.23
N LEU A 304 0.75 11.57 -1.34
CA LEU A 304 1.99 12.26 -1.68
C LEU A 304 2.71 11.49 -2.79
N MET A 305 3.27 12.21 -3.76
CA MET A 305 4.11 11.64 -4.79
C MET A 305 5.41 12.41 -4.88
N VAL A 306 6.52 11.71 -4.62
CA VAL A 306 7.89 12.22 -4.68
C VAL A 306 8.62 11.52 -5.81
N LEU A 307 8.93 12.26 -6.88
CA LEU A 307 9.64 11.72 -8.03
C LEU A 307 11.09 12.21 -8.03
N ILE A 308 12.03 11.27 -7.96
CA ILE A 308 13.45 11.55 -7.84
C ILE A 308 14.08 11.57 -9.23
N SER A 309 14.77 12.66 -9.55
CA SER A 309 15.50 12.83 -10.80
C SER A 309 16.92 13.33 -10.57
N LYS A 310 17.77 13.19 -11.60
CA LYS A 310 19.12 13.74 -11.64
C LYS A 310 19.39 14.36 -13.01
N ASN A 311 20.32 15.32 -13.07
CA ASN A 311 20.77 15.91 -14.32
C ASN A 311 21.42 14.85 -15.23
N ARG A 312 21.40 15.09 -16.52
CA ARG A 312 22.30 14.36 -17.45
C ARG A 312 23.73 14.78 -17.17
N PRO A 313 24.70 13.84 -17.23
CA PRO A 313 26.10 14.22 -17.32
C PRO A 313 26.30 15.17 -18.51
N VAL A 314 27.10 16.19 -18.34
CA VAL A 314 27.48 17.11 -19.44
C VAL A 314 28.48 16.39 -20.31
N GLU A 315 28.21 16.30 -21.63
CA GLU A 315 29.09 15.67 -22.60
C GLU A 315 30.49 16.32 -22.54
N GLY A 316 31.56 15.53 -22.27
CA GLY A 316 32.95 16.00 -22.18
C GLY A 316 33.44 16.40 -20.78
N GLN A 317 32.64 16.31 -19.77
CA GLN A 317 33.14 16.28 -18.39
C GLN A 317 33.24 14.82 -17.93
N ASP A 318 34.37 14.47 -17.31
CA ASP A 318 34.49 13.16 -16.65
C ASP A 318 33.26 12.93 -15.82
N ASP A 319 32.69 11.71 -15.89
CA ASP A 319 31.52 11.29 -15.12
C ASP A 319 31.77 11.31 -13.60
N GLU A 320 32.08 12.48 -13.05
CA GLU A 320 31.79 12.72 -11.66
C GLU A 320 30.28 12.67 -11.54
N GLU A 321 29.76 11.54 -11.09
CA GLU A 321 28.34 11.34 -10.88
C GLU A 321 27.83 12.52 -10.05
N SER A 322 27.10 13.41 -10.69
CA SER A 322 26.53 14.55 -9.98
C SER A 322 25.73 14.04 -8.77
N ASN A 323 26.18 14.38 -7.58
CA ASN A 323 25.49 14.04 -6.33
C ASN A 323 24.15 14.78 -6.21
N GLN A 324 23.89 15.75 -7.07
CA GLN A 324 22.64 16.51 -7.06
C GLN A 324 21.44 15.63 -7.42
N ARG A 325 20.41 15.77 -6.61
CA ARG A 325 19.10 15.11 -6.81
C ARG A 325 17.99 16.14 -6.71
N HIS A 326 16.92 15.87 -7.45
CA HIS A 326 15.76 16.72 -7.50
C HIS A 326 14.54 15.89 -7.07
N LEU A 327 13.93 16.28 -5.95
CA LEU A 327 12.70 15.67 -5.44
C LEU A 327 11.52 16.48 -5.98
N ASN A 328 10.86 15.93 -6.99
CA ASN A 328 9.69 16.55 -7.61
C ASN A 328 8.44 16.13 -6.83
N ILE A 329 7.76 17.08 -6.21
CA ILE A 329 6.48 16.83 -5.54
C ILE A 329 5.38 16.96 -6.58
N ALA A 330 5.11 15.83 -7.25
CA ALA A 330 4.18 15.75 -8.37
C ALA A 330 2.71 15.68 -7.93
N LYS A 331 2.46 15.23 -6.68
CA LYS A 331 1.16 15.23 -6.03
C LYS A 331 1.34 15.45 -4.53
N ASN A 332 0.46 16.27 -3.95
CA ASN A 332 0.43 16.49 -2.51
C ASN A 332 -1.00 16.82 -2.06
N LYS A 333 -1.63 15.88 -1.36
CA LYS A 333 -2.91 16.05 -0.67
C LYS A 333 -2.74 16.35 0.83
N LEU A 334 -1.47 16.35 1.30
CA LEU A 334 -1.14 16.61 2.69
C LEU A 334 -1.20 18.13 2.98
N LYS A 335 -1.02 18.50 4.27
CA LYS A 335 -1.08 19.87 4.73
C LYS A 335 -0.24 20.80 3.84
N GLY A 336 -0.83 21.91 3.42
CA GLY A 336 -0.20 22.93 2.59
C GLY A 336 -0.25 22.69 1.08
N GLY A 337 -0.52 21.46 0.60
CA GLY A 337 -0.74 21.13 -0.83
C GLY A 337 0.37 21.60 -1.79
N TRP A 338 1.60 21.83 -1.30
CA TRP A 338 2.69 22.38 -2.10
C TRP A 338 3.16 21.42 -3.20
N HIS A 339 3.34 21.96 -4.40
CA HIS A 339 3.92 21.25 -5.55
C HIS A 339 5.16 21.99 -6.02
N GLY A 340 6.16 21.26 -6.50
CA GLY A 340 7.39 21.87 -7.02
C GLY A 340 8.59 20.93 -6.92
N VAL A 341 9.77 21.51 -7.03
CA VAL A 341 11.05 20.77 -6.98
C VAL A 341 11.84 21.19 -5.76
N VAL A 342 12.29 20.21 -5.01
CA VAL A 342 13.24 20.37 -3.91
C VAL A 342 14.60 19.86 -4.38
N HIS A 343 15.64 20.63 -4.19
CA HIS A 343 17.02 20.26 -4.51
C HIS A 343 17.71 19.70 -3.27
N CYS A 344 18.48 18.64 -3.44
CA CYS A 344 19.25 17.99 -2.39
C CYS A 344 20.46 17.29 -3.01
N GLU A 345 21.36 16.82 -2.16
CA GLU A 345 22.53 16.02 -2.54
C GLU A 345 22.36 14.59 -2.04
N LEU A 346 22.85 13.63 -2.79
CA LEU A 346 22.95 12.23 -2.41
C LEU A 346 24.40 11.91 -2.08
N ASP A 347 24.68 11.61 -0.80
CA ASP A 347 25.89 10.88 -0.42
C ASP A 347 25.64 9.39 -0.68
N GLY A 348 26.13 8.91 -1.80
CA GLY A 348 25.91 7.51 -2.22
C GLY A 348 26.60 6.49 -1.32
N GLU A 349 27.79 6.83 -0.79
CA GLU A 349 28.54 5.93 0.11
C GLU A 349 27.85 5.75 1.46
N ARG A 350 27.23 6.81 1.97
CA ARG A 350 26.49 6.78 3.24
C ARG A 350 25.00 6.58 3.04
N SER A 351 24.54 6.44 1.80
CA SER A 351 23.11 6.30 1.46
C SER A 351 22.24 7.38 2.13
N GLN A 352 22.70 8.63 2.14
CA GLN A 352 22.03 9.77 2.78
C GLN A 352 21.67 10.86 1.77
N TYR A 353 20.46 11.40 1.92
CA TYR A 353 20.01 12.61 1.25
C TYR A 353 20.25 13.81 2.15
N LEU A 354 21.07 14.72 1.66
CA LEU A 354 21.48 15.95 2.35
C LEU A 354 20.82 17.17 1.69
N ALA A 355 20.56 18.27 2.46
CA ALA A 355 19.90 19.48 1.96
C ALA A 355 20.66 20.74 2.36
#